data_5bec6e37987a885cbae0702972aaf38c
#
_entry.id   5bec6e37987a885cbae0702972aaf38c
#
_cell.length_a   1.000
_cell.length_b   1.000
_cell.length_c   1.000
_cell.angle_alpha   90.00
_cell.angle_beta   90.00
_cell.angle_gamma   90.00
#
_symmetry.space_group_name_H-M   'P 1'
#
loop_
_entity.id
_entity.type
_entity.pdbx_description
1 polymer ?
#
loop_
_entity_poly.entity_id
_entity_poly.type
_entity_poly.pdbx_seq_one_letter_code
_entity_poly.pdbx_strand_id
1 'polypeptide(L)'
;MNCLRPLAPGGKYLFLATCRGYLNYRAELTVDSLAQKEHQYVLQFPLPSISIPVLVRGVYYEFDKADLTDNSREALDRLVKVLKENPNITIELSAHCDYRGRAEYNERLSQRRAESVVKYLTEHGIEAERLTAKGYGESQPKTVSKKMTEKYPFLHENDVLTEEFILKLKPEQQDVCNSLNRRTEFRVLRTTYGLVDSQGNLVARPQ
;
A
#
# COMPACT_ATOMS: atom_id res chain seq x y z
N MET A 1 0.41 16.59 20.45
CA MET A 1 -0.49 17.75 20.61
C MET A 1 -1.71 17.26 21.37
N ASN A 2 -1.83 17.62 22.64
CA ASN A 2 -3.00 17.21 23.44
C ASN A 2 -4.13 18.22 23.20
N CYS A 3 -5.19 17.82 22.50
CA CYS A 3 -6.38 18.64 22.33
C CYS A 3 -7.32 18.35 23.52
N LEU A 4 -7.42 19.29 24.46
CA LEU A 4 -8.27 19.19 25.65
C LEU A 4 -9.70 19.72 25.40
N ARG A 5 -10.27 19.56 24.21
CA ARG A 5 -11.66 19.89 23.98
C ARG A 5 -12.53 18.71 24.39
N PRO A 6 -13.53 18.91 25.27
CA PRO A 6 -14.46 17.85 25.62
C PRO A 6 -15.28 17.45 24.38
N LEU A 7 -15.37 16.14 24.14
CA LEU A 7 -16.19 15.57 23.08
C LEU A 7 -17.64 15.44 23.61
N ALA A 8 -18.61 15.81 22.79
CA ALA A 8 -20.03 15.68 23.17
C ALA A 8 -20.47 14.21 23.10
N PRO A 9 -21.22 13.71 24.10
CA PRO A 9 -21.85 12.39 24.04
C PRO A 9 -22.71 12.26 22.78
N GLY A 10 -22.62 11.12 22.08
CA GLY A 10 -23.30 10.87 20.81
C GLY A 10 -22.73 11.63 19.61
N GLY A 11 -21.72 12.47 19.81
CA GLY A 11 -21.07 13.24 18.75
C GLY A 11 -20.25 12.38 17.79
N LYS A 12 -20.25 12.76 16.51
CA LYS A 12 -19.39 12.18 15.49
C LYS A 12 -18.27 13.15 15.14
N TYR A 13 -17.04 12.68 15.20
CA TYR A 13 -15.85 13.49 15.00
C TYR A 13 -15.00 12.91 13.88
N LEU A 14 -14.51 13.80 13.04
CA LEU A 14 -13.59 13.48 11.97
C LEU A 14 -12.21 14.02 12.30
N PHE A 15 -11.21 13.15 12.30
CA PHE A 15 -9.82 13.50 12.50
C PHE A 15 -9.03 13.30 11.22
N LEU A 16 -8.27 14.30 10.83
CA LEU A 16 -7.32 14.23 9.71
C LEU A 16 -5.91 14.42 10.27
N ALA A 17 -5.08 13.38 10.15
CA ALA A 17 -3.67 13.46 10.45
C ALA A 17 -2.87 13.69 9.16
N THR A 18 -2.06 14.73 9.14
CA THR A 18 -1.19 15.09 8.02
C THR A 18 0.23 15.32 8.52
N CYS A 19 1.23 14.83 7.77
CA CYS A 19 2.64 15.07 8.07
C CYS A 19 3.42 15.10 6.75
N ARG A 20 4.35 16.06 6.62
CA ARG A 20 5.20 16.17 5.43
C ARG A 20 6.03 14.88 5.24
N GLY A 21 6.01 14.30 4.06
CA GLY A 21 6.71 13.06 3.76
C GLY A 21 5.94 11.79 4.12
N TYR A 22 4.67 11.94 4.49
CA TYR A 22 3.76 10.83 4.83
C TYR A 22 2.43 10.97 4.10
N LEU A 23 1.72 9.86 3.93
CA LEU A 23 0.34 9.87 3.45
C LEU A 23 -0.59 10.39 4.55
N ASN A 24 -1.62 11.14 4.16
CA ASN A 24 -2.66 11.56 5.07
C ASN A 24 -3.47 10.34 5.56
N TYR A 25 -3.99 10.44 6.76
CA TYR A 25 -4.86 9.43 7.34
C TYR A 25 -6.09 10.09 7.96
N ARG A 26 -7.26 9.55 7.66
CA ARG A 26 -8.53 10.00 8.18
C ARG A 26 -9.12 8.95 9.13
N ALA A 27 -9.50 9.38 10.33
CA ALA A 27 -10.20 8.54 11.29
C ALA A 27 -11.52 9.18 11.69
N GLU A 28 -12.54 8.35 11.89
CA GLU A 28 -13.84 8.75 12.41
C GLU A 28 -14.02 8.18 13.81
N LEU A 29 -14.47 9.00 14.74
CA LEU A 29 -14.83 8.61 16.10
C LEU A 29 -16.30 8.97 16.36
N THR A 30 -17.07 7.97 16.73
CA THR A 30 -18.42 8.21 17.31
C THR A 30 -18.30 8.06 18.83
N VAL A 31 -18.59 9.12 19.56
CA VAL A 31 -18.58 9.10 21.02
C VAL A 31 -19.83 8.40 21.50
N ASP A 32 -19.70 7.46 22.42
CA ASP A 32 -20.86 6.80 23.03
C ASP A 32 -21.77 7.84 23.69
N SER A 33 -23.06 7.75 23.44
CA SER A 33 -24.08 8.62 24.04
C SER A 33 -24.17 8.46 25.56
N LEU A 34 -23.73 7.33 26.11
CA LEU A 34 -23.65 7.02 27.53
C LEU A 34 -22.26 7.27 28.14
N ALA A 35 -21.30 7.78 27.34
CA ALA A 35 -19.95 8.01 27.83
C ALA A 35 -19.92 9.01 28.99
N GLN A 36 -19.28 8.62 30.09
CA GLN A 36 -19.06 9.49 31.24
C GLN A 36 -18.02 10.57 30.90
N LYS A 37 -18.05 11.71 31.59
CA LYS A 37 -17.16 12.86 31.35
C LYS A 37 -15.65 12.55 31.41
N GLU A 38 -15.26 11.47 32.07
CA GLU A 38 -13.87 11.06 32.25
C GLU A 38 -13.39 10.01 31.22
N HIS A 39 -14.22 9.67 30.25
CA HIS A 39 -13.82 8.69 29.22
C HIS A 39 -12.77 9.26 28.28
N GLN A 40 -11.62 8.59 28.18
CA GLN A 40 -10.53 8.98 27.28
C GLN A 40 -10.52 8.10 26.02
N TYR A 41 -10.41 8.75 24.87
CA TYR A 41 -10.26 8.08 23.58
C TYR A 41 -8.82 8.22 23.09
N VAL A 42 -8.17 7.12 22.76
CA VAL A 42 -6.83 7.09 22.17
C VAL A 42 -6.97 6.74 20.70
N LEU A 43 -6.61 7.68 19.82
CA LEU A 43 -6.59 7.47 18.39
C LEU A 43 -5.13 7.32 17.92
N GLN A 44 -4.85 6.25 17.20
CA GLN A 44 -3.56 6.02 16.56
C GLN A 44 -3.67 6.29 15.06
N PHE A 45 -2.78 7.11 14.53
CA PHE A 45 -2.73 7.46 13.11
C PHE A 45 -1.48 6.82 12.48
N PRO A 46 -1.60 5.63 11.87
CA PRO A 46 -0.51 5.02 11.12
C PRO A 46 -0.29 5.81 9.82
N LEU A 47 0.74 6.65 9.78
CA LEU A 47 1.09 7.43 8.60
C LEU A 47 2.18 6.71 7.80
N PRO A 48 1.85 6.06 6.65
CA PRO A 48 2.86 5.47 5.79
C PRO A 48 3.77 6.53 5.18
N SER A 49 5.09 6.29 5.21
CA SER A 49 6.05 7.17 4.52
C SER A 49 5.86 7.07 3.01
N ILE A 50 5.96 8.21 2.31
CA ILE A 50 5.96 8.26 0.84
C ILE A 50 7.31 7.91 0.21
N SER A 51 8.37 7.78 1.02
CA SER A 51 9.74 7.57 0.54
C SER A 51 10.06 6.12 0.22
N ILE A 52 9.24 5.18 0.67
CA ILE A 52 9.46 3.74 0.47
C ILE A 52 8.21 3.08 -0.12
N PRO A 53 8.38 2.01 -0.92
CA PRO A 53 7.23 1.24 -1.40
C PRO A 53 6.41 0.67 -0.25
N VAL A 54 5.09 0.75 -0.38
CA VAL A 54 4.11 0.26 0.61
C VAL A 54 3.52 -1.06 0.11
N LEU A 55 3.67 -2.12 0.89
CA LEU A 55 3.09 -3.42 0.58
C LEU A 55 1.56 -3.37 0.65
N VAL A 56 0.89 -3.74 -0.44
CA VAL A 56 -0.57 -3.91 -0.48
C VAL A 56 -0.91 -5.33 -0.01
N ARG A 57 -1.11 -5.47 1.30
CA ARG A 57 -1.39 -6.77 1.92
C ARG A 57 -2.78 -7.26 1.55
N GLY A 58 -2.90 -8.56 1.28
CA GLY A 58 -4.18 -9.20 1.00
C GLY A 58 -4.59 -9.15 -0.48
N VAL A 59 -3.69 -8.74 -1.37
CA VAL A 59 -3.91 -8.86 -2.82
C VAL A 59 -3.42 -10.23 -3.28
N TYR A 60 -4.35 -11.03 -3.77
CA TYR A 60 -4.12 -12.38 -4.28
C TYR A 60 -4.68 -12.50 -5.69
N TYR A 61 -4.05 -13.34 -6.48
CA TYR A 61 -4.45 -13.63 -7.85
C TYR A 61 -4.78 -15.11 -7.96
N GLU A 62 -5.64 -15.46 -8.90
CA GLU A 62 -5.83 -16.83 -9.32
C GLU A 62 -4.49 -17.45 -9.77
N PHE A 63 -4.37 -18.79 -9.58
CA PHE A 63 -3.14 -19.48 -9.94
C PHE A 63 -2.79 -19.25 -11.41
N ASP A 64 -1.57 -18.80 -11.66
CA ASP A 64 -1.03 -18.48 -12.99
C ASP A 64 -1.83 -17.46 -13.81
N LYS A 65 -2.67 -16.64 -13.15
CA LYS A 65 -3.50 -15.60 -13.76
C LYS A 65 -3.23 -14.23 -13.19
N ALA A 66 -3.82 -13.23 -13.83
CA ALA A 66 -3.87 -11.85 -13.35
C ALA A 66 -5.24 -11.49 -12.74
N ASP A 67 -6.19 -12.43 -12.74
CA ASP A 67 -7.51 -12.22 -12.16
C ASP A 67 -7.39 -12.13 -10.64
N LEU A 68 -7.98 -11.06 -10.09
CA LEU A 68 -8.02 -10.83 -8.66
C LEU A 68 -9.02 -11.77 -7.99
N THR A 69 -8.63 -12.38 -6.88
CA THR A 69 -9.56 -13.17 -6.06
C THR A 69 -10.52 -12.26 -5.29
N ASP A 70 -11.68 -12.79 -4.89
CA ASP A 70 -12.66 -12.04 -4.08
C ASP A 70 -12.06 -11.53 -2.77
N ASN A 71 -11.15 -12.28 -2.16
CA ASN A 71 -10.45 -11.87 -0.95
C ASN A 71 -9.57 -10.62 -1.15
N SER A 72 -9.21 -10.29 -2.40
CA SER A 72 -8.43 -9.09 -2.72
C SER A 72 -9.25 -7.80 -2.64
N ARG A 73 -10.58 -7.88 -2.72
CA ARG A 73 -11.46 -6.69 -2.79
C ARG A 73 -11.29 -5.79 -1.56
N GLU A 74 -11.35 -6.37 -0.36
CA GLU A 74 -11.17 -5.58 0.87
C GLU A 74 -9.81 -4.86 0.93
N ALA A 75 -8.76 -5.52 0.43
CA ALA A 75 -7.42 -4.91 0.40
C ALA A 75 -7.38 -3.74 -0.59
N LEU A 76 -8.03 -3.88 -1.73
CA LEU A 76 -8.11 -2.85 -2.76
C LEU A 76 -9.03 -1.71 -2.37
N ASP A 77 -10.13 -1.98 -1.67
CA ASP A 77 -11.01 -0.94 -1.11
C ASP A 77 -10.28 -0.07 -0.08
N ARG A 78 -9.43 -0.69 0.76
CA ARG A 78 -8.55 0.08 1.64
C ARG A 78 -7.60 0.98 0.86
N LEU A 79 -7.04 0.49 -0.26
CA LEU A 79 -6.17 1.31 -1.11
C LEU A 79 -6.95 2.42 -1.81
N VAL A 80 -8.17 2.15 -2.30
CA VAL A 80 -9.09 3.19 -2.84
C VAL A 80 -9.31 4.29 -1.80
N LYS A 81 -9.59 3.92 -0.54
CA LYS A 81 -9.76 4.89 0.55
C LYS A 81 -8.51 5.75 0.74
N VAL A 82 -7.33 5.13 0.83
CA VAL A 82 -6.04 5.85 0.96
C VAL A 82 -5.85 6.84 -0.20
N LEU A 83 -6.13 6.45 -1.45
CA LEU A 83 -5.96 7.31 -2.62
C LEU A 83 -6.99 8.45 -2.66
N LYS A 84 -8.22 8.24 -2.17
CA LYS A 84 -9.24 9.29 -2.03
C LYS A 84 -8.87 10.28 -0.92
N GLU A 85 -8.26 9.83 0.16
CA GLU A 85 -7.74 10.68 1.24
C GLU A 85 -6.47 11.46 0.85
N ASN A 86 -5.80 11.03 -0.23
CA ASN A 86 -4.59 11.65 -0.77
C ASN A 86 -4.76 12.02 -2.25
N PRO A 87 -5.64 12.97 -2.61
CA PRO A 87 -5.99 13.25 -4.01
C PRO A 87 -4.84 13.81 -4.84
N ASN A 88 -3.81 14.34 -4.20
CA ASN A 88 -2.70 15.00 -4.88
C ASN A 88 -1.49 14.08 -5.16
N ILE A 89 -1.60 12.78 -4.90
CA ILE A 89 -0.53 11.84 -5.23
C ILE A 89 -0.80 11.10 -6.53
N THR A 90 0.28 10.81 -7.25
CA THR A 90 0.31 9.76 -8.26
C THR A 90 1.14 8.60 -7.75
N ILE A 91 0.77 7.39 -8.10
CA ILE A 91 1.45 6.18 -7.63
C ILE A 91 1.83 5.25 -8.78
N GLU A 92 2.88 4.48 -8.57
CA GLU A 92 3.15 3.27 -9.34
C GLU A 92 2.66 2.07 -8.54
N LEU A 93 1.81 1.25 -9.16
CA LEU A 93 1.43 -0.09 -8.70
C LEU A 93 2.42 -1.07 -9.28
N SER A 94 3.19 -1.74 -8.44
CA SER A 94 4.19 -2.72 -8.83
C SER A 94 3.79 -4.13 -8.40
N ALA A 95 3.87 -5.09 -9.31
CA ALA A 95 3.68 -6.50 -9.02
C ALA A 95 4.98 -7.28 -9.30
N HIS A 96 5.22 -8.27 -8.45
CA HIS A 96 6.43 -9.07 -8.44
C HIS A 96 6.10 -10.57 -8.42
N CYS A 97 6.92 -11.37 -9.08
CA CYS A 97 6.91 -12.82 -9.04
C CYS A 97 8.07 -13.35 -8.17
N ASP A 98 8.02 -14.63 -7.83
CA ASP A 98 9.21 -15.36 -7.40
C ASP A 98 10.04 -15.80 -8.64
N TYR A 99 11.24 -16.35 -8.42
CA TYR A 99 12.17 -16.73 -9.49
C TYR A 99 11.72 -17.94 -10.31
N ARG A 100 10.67 -18.67 -9.91
CA ARG A 100 10.21 -19.87 -10.60
C ARG A 100 9.53 -19.54 -11.92
N GLY A 101 10.03 -20.14 -13.00
CA GLY A 101 9.50 -19.91 -14.34
C GLY A 101 10.54 -19.18 -15.24
N ARG A 102 10.05 -18.73 -16.39
CA ARG A 102 10.89 -17.96 -17.32
C ARG A 102 10.77 -16.46 -17.01
N ALA A 103 11.86 -15.74 -17.00
CA ALA A 103 11.91 -14.32 -16.64
C ALA A 103 10.95 -13.48 -17.49
N GLU A 104 10.90 -13.70 -18.81
CA GLU A 104 9.99 -12.97 -19.71
C GLU A 104 8.52 -13.29 -19.44
N TYR A 105 8.24 -14.51 -18.99
CA TYR A 105 6.88 -14.90 -18.60
C TYR A 105 6.50 -14.20 -17.30
N ASN A 106 7.36 -14.23 -16.29
CA ASN A 106 7.17 -13.57 -15.00
C ASN A 106 7.00 -12.05 -15.16
N GLU A 107 7.76 -11.42 -16.05
CA GLU A 107 7.60 -10.00 -16.37
C GLU A 107 6.19 -9.70 -16.94
N ARG A 108 5.76 -10.46 -17.96
CA ARG A 108 4.42 -10.28 -18.55
C ARG A 108 3.30 -10.60 -17.57
N LEU A 109 3.45 -11.62 -16.74
CA LEU A 109 2.44 -11.99 -15.74
C LEU A 109 2.32 -10.90 -14.69
N SER A 110 3.44 -10.41 -14.16
CA SER A 110 3.44 -9.33 -13.17
C SER A 110 2.88 -8.02 -13.75
N GLN A 111 3.17 -7.70 -15.03
CA GLN A 111 2.60 -6.54 -15.69
C GLN A 111 1.06 -6.62 -15.74
N ARG A 112 0.50 -7.74 -16.21
CA ARG A 112 -0.95 -7.95 -16.22
C ARG A 112 -1.58 -7.89 -14.83
N ARG A 113 -0.87 -8.37 -13.79
CA ARG A 113 -1.32 -8.29 -12.39
C ARG A 113 -1.39 -6.84 -11.90
N ALA A 114 -0.37 -6.04 -12.19
CA ALA A 114 -0.39 -4.62 -11.86
C ALA A 114 -1.52 -3.88 -12.60
N GLU A 115 -1.75 -4.19 -13.87
CA GLU A 115 -2.84 -3.65 -14.68
C GLU A 115 -4.23 -4.01 -14.13
N SER A 116 -4.41 -5.23 -13.63
CA SER A 116 -5.67 -5.65 -12.99
C SER A 116 -5.97 -4.84 -11.73
N VAL A 117 -4.95 -4.51 -10.94
CA VAL A 117 -5.11 -3.63 -9.77
C VAL A 117 -5.45 -2.20 -10.23
N VAL A 118 -4.75 -1.65 -11.21
CA VAL A 118 -5.03 -0.31 -11.76
C VAL A 118 -6.47 -0.25 -12.29
N LYS A 119 -6.91 -1.28 -13.05
CA LYS A 119 -8.28 -1.38 -13.54
C LYS A 119 -9.28 -1.31 -12.39
N TYR A 120 -9.08 -2.12 -11.34
CA TYR A 120 -9.95 -2.10 -10.16
C TYR A 120 -10.05 -0.71 -9.53
N LEU A 121 -8.91 -0.03 -9.31
CA LEU A 121 -8.88 1.30 -8.72
C LEU A 121 -9.62 2.34 -9.59
N THR A 122 -9.46 2.25 -10.91
CA THR A 122 -10.13 3.14 -11.86
C THR A 122 -11.65 2.94 -11.85
N GLU A 123 -12.10 1.69 -11.84
CA GLU A 123 -13.53 1.33 -11.72
C GLU A 123 -14.15 1.81 -10.39
N HIS A 124 -13.30 2.03 -9.35
CA HIS A 124 -13.73 2.56 -8.05
C HIS A 124 -13.47 4.07 -7.89
N GLY A 125 -13.28 4.78 -9.01
CA GLY A 125 -13.27 6.24 -9.08
C GLY A 125 -11.93 6.89 -8.76
N ILE A 126 -10.81 6.18 -8.93
CA ILE A 126 -9.48 6.80 -8.96
C ILE A 126 -9.13 7.16 -10.41
N GLU A 127 -8.71 8.40 -10.63
CA GLU A 127 -8.33 8.91 -11.95
C GLU A 127 -7.14 8.12 -12.52
N ALA A 128 -7.26 7.68 -13.79
CA ALA A 128 -6.25 6.83 -14.44
C ALA A 128 -4.87 7.50 -14.52
N GLU A 129 -4.84 8.83 -14.69
CA GLU A 129 -3.62 9.63 -14.74
C GLU A 129 -2.81 9.63 -13.43
N ARG A 130 -3.43 9.21 -12.34
CA ARG A 130 -2.80 9.06 -11.03
C ARG A 130 -2.11 7.71 -10.85
N LEU A 131 -2.32 6.77 -11.77
CA LEU A 131 -1.96 5.37 -11.62
C LEU A 131 -1.02 4.92 -12.74
N THR A 132 0.08 4.29 -12.37
CA THR A 132 1.01 3.64 -13.29
C THR A 132 1.13 2.17 -12.91
N ALA A 133 0.86 1.26 -13.85
CA ALA A 133 1.07 -0.18 -13.64
C ALA A 133 2.47 -0.58 -14.06
N LYS A 134 3.19 -1.33 -13.21
CA LYS A 134 4.53 -1.84 -13.54
C LYS A 134 4.72 -3.28 -13.05
N GLY A 135 4.99 -4.18 -13.97
CA GLY A 135 5.45 -5.53 -13.67
C GLY A 135 6.98 -5.57 -13.59
N TYR A 136 7.49 -6.17 -12.54
CA TYR A 136 8.93 -6.35 -12.34
C TYR A 136 9.36 -7.82 -12.45
N GLY A 137 8.41 -8.74 -12.68
CA GLY A 137 8.74 -10.16 -12.66
C GLY A 137 9.50 -10.54 -11.39
N GLU A 138 10.60 -11.21 -11.56
CA GLU A 138 11.54 -11.62 -10.51
C GLU A 138 12.72 -10.65 -10.33
N SER A 139 12.83 -9.61 -11.18
CA SER A 139 14.02 -8.73 -11.25
C SER A 139 14.25 -7.88 -10.00
N GLN A 140 13.24 -7.75 -9.14
CA GLN A 140 13.34 -7.02 -7.88
C GLN A 140 12.96 -7.90 -6.70
N PRO A 141 13.86 -8.79 -6.26
CA PRO A 141 13.64 -9.62 -5.09
C PRO A 141 13.47 -8.77 -3.83
N LYS A 142 12.70 -9.29 -2.87
CA LYS A 142 12.43 -8.58 -1.61
C LYS A 142 13.69 -8.48 -0.77
N THR A 143 13.95 -7.29 -0.24
CA THR A 143 14.95 -7.07 0.80
C THR A 143 14.29 -7.21 2.16
N VAL A 144 14.92 -7.94 3.06
CA VAL A 144 14.43 -8.22 4.42
C VAL A 144 14.61 -6.99 5.30
N SER A 145 13.50 -6.52 5.87
CA SER A 145 13.52 -5.44 6.87
C SER A 145 13.63 -6.00 8.29
N LYS A 146 14.06 -5.18 9.24
CA LYS A 146 14.13 -5.54 10.66
C LYS A 146 12.83 -6.15 11.19
N LYS A 147 11.66 -5.61 10.81
CA LYS A 147 10.36 -6.16 11.20
C LYS A 147 10.12 -7.58 10.65
N MET A 148 10.69 -7.93 9.53
CA MET A 148 10.56 -9.27 8.96
C MET A 148 11.39 -10.30 9.74
N THR A 149 12.53 -9.92 10.30
CA THR A 149 13.36 -10.83 11.11
C THR A 149 12.67 -11.25 12.40
N GLU A 150 11.80 -10.41 12.96
CA GLU A 150 10.97 -10.78 14.11
C GLU A 150 9.97 -11.90 13.80
N LYS A 151 9.43 -11.90 12.58
CA LYS A 151 8.46 -12.92 12.12
C LYS A 151 9.14 -14.16 11.54
N TYR A 152 10.29 -13.99 10.92
CA TYR A 152 11.05 -15.04 10.24
C TYR A 152 12.49 -15.09 10.78
N PRO A 153 12.73 -15.75 11.92
CA PRO A 153 14.03 -15.72 12.61
C PRO A 153 15.22 -16.31 11.82
N PHE A 154 14.94 -17.01 10.72
CA PHE A 154 15.98 -17.55 9.84
C PHE A 154 16.50 -16.52 8.80
N LEU A 155 15.87 -15.34 8.73
CA LEU A 155 16.29 -14.22 7.86
C LEU A 155 17.01 -13.17 8.69
N HIS A 156 17.98 -12.49 8.07
CA HIS A 156 18.69 -11.36 8.65
C HIS A 156 18.30 -10.06 7.96
N GLU A 157 18.42 -8.95 8.67
CA GLU A 157 18.15 -7.64 8.10
C GLU A 157 19.10 -7.39 6.91
N ASN A 158 18.52 -6.86 5.82
CA ASN A 158 19.16 -6.61 4.53
C ASN A 158 19.46 -7.86 3.68
N ASP A 159 19.07 -9.07 4.08
CA ASP A 159 19.09 -10.20 3.17
C ASP A 159 18.25 -9.86 1.92
N VAL A 160 18.78 -10.16 0.73
CA VAL A 160 18.06 -10.01 -0.53
C VAL A 160 17.60 -11.39 -0.99
N LEU A 161 16.30 -11.60 -1.12
CA LEU A 161 15.69 -12.91 -1.40
C LEU A 161 15.82 -13.29 -2.88
N THR A 162 17.06 -13.33 -3.38
CA THR A 162 17.39 -13.79 -4.73
C THR A 162 17.23 -15.30 -4.84
N GLU A 163 17.17 -15.85 -6.07
CA GLU A 163 17.19 -17.28 -6.33
C GLU A 163 18.38 -17.95 -5.63
N GLU A 164 19.59 -17.42 -5.81
CA GLU A 164 20.82 -17.96 -5.20
C GLU A 164 20.74 -18.02 -3.67
N PHE A 165 20.15 -16.99 -3.03
CA PHE A 165 19.95 -16.97 -1.59
C PHE A 165 18.93 -18.03 -1.17
N ILE A 166 17.79 -18.10 -1.85
CA ILE A 166 16.68 -18.99 -1.52
C ILE A 166 17.10 -20.46 -1.65
N LEU A 167 17.83 -20.84 -2.69
CA LEU A 167 18.23 -22.23 -2.93
C LEU A 167 19.17 -22.79 -1.84
N LYS A 168 19.80 -21.95 -1.03
CA LYS A 168 20.64 -22.36 0.13
C LYS A 168 19.82 -22.70 1.38
N LEU A 169 18.53 -22.38 1.38
CA LEU A 169 17.62 -22.57 2.53
C LEU A 169 16.95 -23.95 2.50
N LYS A 170 16.33 -24.31 3.63
CA LYS A 170 15.48 -25.51 3.70
C LYS A 170 14.20 -25.32 2.87
N PRO A 171 13.58 -26.39 2.34
CA PRO A 171 12.40 -26.27 1.46
C PRO A 171 11.27 -25.40 2.03
N GLU A 172 10.93 -25.54 3.32
CA GLU A 172 9.90 -24.77 3.97
C GLU A 172 10.26 -23.28 4.05
N GLN A 173 11.53 -22.96 4.22
CA GLN A 173 12.04 -21.58 4.22
C GLN A 173 12.05 -20.97 2.81
N GLN A 174 12.34 -21.79 1.79
CA GLN A 174 12.25 -21.38 0.39
C GLN A 174 10.82 -20.95 0.02
N ASP A 175 9.80 -21.70 0.45
CA ASP A 175 8.40 -21.38 0.18
C ASP A 175 7.99 -20.06 0.84
N VAL A 176 8.49 -19.79 2.05
CA VAL A 176 8.29 -18.50 2.72
C VAL A 176 8.92 -17.36 1.90
N CYS A 177 10.17 -17.49 1.49
CA CYS A 177 10.86 -16.47 0.71
C CYS A 177 10.19 -16.21 -0.64
N ASN A 178 9.78 -17.28 -1.33
CA ASN A 178 9.04 -17.20 -2.58
C ASN A 178 7.69 -16.48 -2.37
N SER A 179 7.00 -16.75 -1.27
CA SER A 179 5.77 -16.04 -0.91
C SER A 179 6.00 -14.55 -0.65
N LEU A 180 7.11 -14.18 -0.05
CA LEU A 180 7.49 -12.79 0.18
C LEU A 180 7.87 -12.06 -1.13
N ASN A 181 8.44 -12.78 -2.10
CA ASN A 181 8.72 -12.24 -3.42
C ASN A 181 7.44 -12.01 -4.23
N ARG A 182 6.46 -12.90 -4.17
CA ARG A 182 5.14 -12.72 -4.82
C ARG A 182 4.33 -11.67 -4.08
N ARG A 183 4.47 -10.42 -4.48
CA ARG A 183 3.85 -9.29 -3.79
C ARG A 183 3.37 -8.21 -4.75
N THR A 184 2.45 -7.40 -4.25
CA THR A 184 2.02 -6.15 -4.87
C THR A 184 2.37 -5.02 -3.92
N GLU A 185 3.02 -3.99 -4.44
CA GLU A 185 3.42 -2.80 -3.71
C GLU A 185 2.93 -1.55 -4.46
N PHE A 186 2.81 -0.42 -3.78
CA PHE A 186 2.74 0.87 -4.45
C PHE A 186 3.80 1.81 -3.91
N ARG A 187 4.27 2.70 -4.76
CA ARG A 187 5.15 3.82 -4.36
C ARG A 187 4.58 5.13 -4.88
N VAL A 188 4.77 6.18 -4.11
CA VAL A 188 4.37 7.53 -4.52
C VAL A 188 5.39 8.07 -5.52
N LEU A 189 4.91 8.51 -6.68
CA LEU A 189 5.74 9.12 -7.73
C LEU A 189 5.75 10.63 -7.62
N ARG A 190 4.58 11.23 -7.32
CA ARG A 190 4.39 12.67 -7.27
C ARG A 190 3.36 13.00 -6.18
N THR A 191 3.54 14.17 -5.54
CA THR A 191 2.65 14.66 -4.46
C THR A 191 1.94 15.95 -4.81
N THR A 192 2.03 16.40 -6.06
CA THR A 192 1.52 17.70 -6.54
C THR A 192 0.52 17.56 -7.67
N TYR A 193 -0.07 16.36 -7.87
CA TYR A 193 -1.09 16.14 -8.88
C TYR A 193 -2.29 17.08 -8.65
N GLY A 194 -2.74 17.75 -9.73
CA GLY A 194 -3.82 18.73 -9.65
C GLY A 194 -3.52 20.02 -8.88
N LEU A 195 -2.30 20.18 -8.34
CA LEU A 195 -1.87 21.40 -7.65
C LEU A 195 -0.98 22.31 -8.54
N VAL A 196 -0.31 21.71 -9.51
CA VAL A 196 0.54 22.42 -10.47
C VAL A 196 0.21 21.97 -11.88
N ASP A 197 0.33 22.92 -12.84
CA ASP A 197 0.21 22.63 -14.27
C ASP A 197 1.44 21.88 -14.82
N SER A 198 1.45 21.63 -16.13
CA SER A 198 2.58 20.97 -16.81
C SER A 198 3.87 21.79 -16.80
N GLN A 199 3.79 23.09 -16.50
CA GLN A 199 4.92 24.01 -16.40
C GLN A 199 5.39 24.20 -14.94
N GLY A 200 4.70 23.59 -13.96
CA GLY A 200 5.03 23.66 -12.54
C GLY A 200 4.43 24.87 -11.81
N ASN A 201 3.54 25.64 -12.44
CA ASN A 201 2.85 26.75 -11.80
C ASN A 201 1.67 26.24 -10.97
N LEU A 202 1.39 26.88 -9.83
CA LEU A 202 0.24 26.53 -9.00
C LEU A 202 -1.08 26.73 -9.78
N VAL A 203 -1.88 25.71 -9.84
CA VAL A 203 -3.24 25.77 -10.39
C VAL A 203 -4.15 26.30 -9.28
N ALA A 204 -4.86 27.42 -9.54
CA ALA A 204 -5.86 27.93 -8.62
C ALA A 204 -6.95 26.86 -8.42
N ARG A 205 -7.19 26.45 -7.18
CA ARG A 205 -8.33 25.54 -6.88
C ARG A 205 -9.61 26.30 -7.19
N PRO A 206 -10.55 25.72 -7.95
CA PRO A 206 -11.91 26.24 -7.95
C PRO A 206 -12.44 26.14 -6.50
N GLN A 207 -13.00 27.24 -6.03
CA GLN A 207 -13.65 27.35 -4.71
C GLN A 207 -14.89 26.47 -4.65
#